data_74ebc0ec23796a8dff5dd8ba9285ad7c
#
_entry.id   74ebc0ec23796a8dff5dd8ba9285ad7c
#
_cell.length_a   1.000
_cell.length_b   1.000
_cell.length_c   1.000
_cell.angle_alpha   90.00
_cell.angle_beta   90.00
_cell.angle_gamma   90.00
#
_symmetry.space_group_name_H-M   'P 1'
#
loop_
_entity.id
_entity.type
_entity.pdbx_description
1 polymer ?
#
loop_
_entity_poly.entity_id
_entity_poly.type
_entity_poly.pdbx_seq_one_letter_code
_entity_poly.pdbx_strand_id
1 'polypeptide(L)'
;TTPSVVAYTKGKDQLVGQIDKRQAVMNADNTFGSVKRFIGRRTDEVTDETRDVPYTVESVASKIKIRSSWMEKSFSPEEISASVLRKLADDASTYLGQTVTQAVVTVPAYFNDSQRQATKDAGKIAGLEVLRIIN
;
A
#
# COMPACT_ATOMS: atom_id res chain seq x y z
N THR A 1 5.39 -0.06 -15.97
CA THR A 1 4.80 -0.71 -14.79
C THR A 1 5.44 -0.18 -13.51
N THR A 2 4.62 0.16 -12.54
CA THR A 2 5.07 0.67 -11.25
C THR A 2 4.93 -0.44 -10.19
N PRO A 3 6.04 -0.89 -9.58
CA PRO A 3 5.94 -1.86 -8.49
C PRO A 3 5.18 -1.29 -7.29
N SER A 4 4.39 -2.14 -6.63
CA SER A 4 3.62 -1.76 -5.45
C SER A 4 4.49 -1.84 -4.20
N VAL A 5 5.49 -0.96 -4.12
CA VAL A 5 6.45 -0.89 -3.02
C VAL A 5 6.53 0.55 -2.53
N VAL A 6 6.47 0.72 -1.22
CA VAL A 6 6.64 2.01 -0.56
C VAL A 6 7.75 1.88 0.47
N ALA A 7 8.71 2.81 0.46
CA ALA A 7 9.79 2.83 1.42
C ALA A 7 9.92 4.22 2.04
N TYR A 8 10.41 4.26 3.26
CA TYR A 8 10.75 5.51 3.94
C TYR A 8 12.24 5.56 4.22
N THR A 9 12.85 6.71 4.04
CA THR A 9 14.27 6.92 4.28
C THR A 9 14.51 7.45 5.69
N LYS A 10 15.78 7.43 6.12
CA LYS A 10 16.18 8.00 7.40
C LYS A 10 15.85 9.50 7.50
N GLY A 11 15.85 10.20 6.37
CA GLY A 11 15.45 11.61 6.28
C GLY A 11 13.94 11.81 6.24
N LYS A 12 13.15 10.75 6.42
CA LYS A 12 11.68 10.75 6.39
C LYS A 12 11.09 11.06 5.01
N ASP A 13 11.84 10.82 3.94
CA ASP A 13 11.34 10.90 2.58
C ASP A 13 10.63 9.61 2.20
N GLN A 14 9.57 9.73 1.41
CA GLN A 14 8.85 8.58 0.90
C GLN A 14 9.30 8.25 -0.52
N LEU A 15 9.55 6.97 -0.78
CA LEU A 15 9.85 6.44 -2.10
C LEU A 15 8.74 5.48 -2.50
N VAL A 16 8.23 5.59 -3.73
CA VAL A 16 7.14 4.73 -4.22
C VAL A 16 7.51 4.17 -5.59
N GLY A 17 7.32 2.87 -5.76
CA GLY A 17 7.54 2.20 -7.03
C GLY A 17 8.94 1.63 -7.16
N GLN A 18 9.71 2.09 -8.15
CA GLN A 18 11.07 1.61 -8.39
C GLN A 18 11.99 2.01 -7.24
N ILE A 19 12.42 1.03 -6.47
CA ILE A 19 13.29 1.22 -5.31
C ILE A 19 14.57 0.43 -5.53
N ASP A 20 15.72 1.08 -5.29
CA ASP A 20 17.03 0.45 -5.43
C ASP A 20 17.10 -0.82 -4.57
N LYS A 21 17.65 -1.88 -5.12
CA LYS A 21 17.77 -3.16 -4.41
C LYS A 21 18.58 -3.03 -3.12
N ARG A 22 19.56 -2.13 -3.08
CA ARG A 22 20.33 -1.86 -1.87
C ARG A 22 19.46 -1.24 -0.78
N GLN A 23 18.57 -0.33 -1.15
CA GLN A 23 17.59 0.26 -0.24
C GLN A 23 16.71 -0.82 0.38
N ALA A 24 16.22 -1.75 -0.42
CA ALA A 24 15.36 -2.84 0.05
C ALA A 24 16.09 -3.80 1.00
N VAL A 25 17.38 -4.03 0.79
CA VAL A 25 18.19 -4.91 1.65
C VAL A 25 18.63 -4.20 2.93
N MET A 26 19.16 -2.98 2.82
CA MET A 26 19.71 -2.22 3.95
C MET A 26 18.63 -1.60 4.83
N ASN A 27 17.44 -1.40 4.30
CA ASN A 27 16.33 -0.74 4.97
C ASN A 27 15.04 -1.60 4.89
N ALA A 28 15.21 -2.90 5.09
CA ALA A 28 14.11 -3.86 4.90
C ALA A 28 12.92 -3.60 5.83
N ASP A 29 13.15 -3.12 7.04
CA ASP A 29 12.10 -2.82 8.02
C ASP A 29 11.33 -1.53 7.72
N ASN A 30 11.77 -0.74 6.76
CA ASN A 30 11.07 0.47 6.29
C ASN A 30 10.74 0.41 4.80
N THR A 31 10.80 -0.78 4.20
CA THR A 31 10.46 -1.01 2.79
C THR A 31 9.29 -1.98 2.71
N PHE A 32 8.13 -1.46 2.32
CA PHE A 32 6.85 -2.18 2.40
C PHE A 32 6.40 -2.66 1.03
N GLY A 33 6.67 -3.93 0.75
CA GLY A 33 6.15 -4.62 -0.42
C GLY A 33 5.12 -5.66 -0.01
N SER A 34 4.40 -6.19 -0.97
CA SER A 34 3.41 -7.27 -0.75
C SER A 34 2.30 -6.92 0.26
N VAL A 35 1.98 -5.64 0.40
CA VAL A 35 0.95 -5.16 1.35
C VAL A 35 -0.44 -5.65 0.96
N LYS A 36 -0.64 -6.01 -0.28
CA LYS A 36 -1.87 -6.63 -0.77
C LYS A 36 -2.30 -7.87 0.02
N ARG A 37 -1.34 -8.57 0.65
CA ARG A 37 -1.62 -9.73 1.51
C ARG A 37 -2.44 -9.35 2.73
N PHE A 38 -2.35 -8.11 3.15
CA PHE A 38 -2.92 -7.64 4.43
C PHE A 38 -4.17 -6.78 4.26
N ILE A 39 -4.38 -6.20 3.08
CA ILE A 39 -5.46 -5.23 2.88
C ILE A 39 -6.83 -5.85 3.12
N GLY A 40 -7.64 -5.21 3.95
CA GLY A 40 -8.99 -5.65 4.27
C GLY A 40 -9.08 -6.93 5.09
N ARG A 41 -7.96 -7.35 5.72
CA ARG A 41 -7.92 -8.57 6.53
C ARG A 41 -7.61 -8.24 7.99
N ARG A 42 -8.02 -9.14 8.89
CA ARG A 42 -7.73 -9.03 10.32
C ARG A 42 -6.44 -9.79 10.64
N THR A 43 -5.86 -9.46 11.79
CA THR A 43 -4.60 -10.07 12.25
C THR A 43 -4.68 -11.60 12.32
N ASP A 44 -5.79 -12.14 12.80
CA ASP A 44 -5.98 -13.59 12.93
C ASP A 44 -6.10 -14.32 11.59
N GLU A 45 -6.37 -13.59 10.51
CA GLU A 45 -6.49 -14.17 9.15
C GLU A 45 -5.13 -14.29 8.44
N VAL A 46 -4.08 -13.63 8.92
CA VAL A 46 -2.80 -13.49 8.21
C VAL A 46 -1.59 -13.86 9.08
N THR A 47 -1.74 -14.77 10.03
CA THR A 47 -0.64 -15.17 10.92
C THR A 47 0.59 -15.68 10.17
N ASP A 48 0.40 -16.45 9.12
CA ASP A 48 1.51 -16.99 8.33
C ASP A 48 2.15 -15.90 7.47
N GLU A 49 1.34 -15.05 6.86
CA GLU A 49 1.79 -13.96 5.99
C GLU A 49 2.63 -12.93 6.76
N THR A 50 2.35 -12.70 8.04
CA THR A 50 3.13 -11.76 8.87
C THR A 50 4.56 -12.23 9.10
N ARG A 51 4.82 -13.53 9.01
CA ARG A 51 6.16 -14.11 9.17
C ARG A 51 7.00 -14.03 7.91
N ASP A 52 6.36 -13.85 6.75
CA ASP A 52 7.02 -13.88 5.44
C ASP A 52 7.48 -12.51 4.97
N VAL A 53 7.27 -11.47 5.75
CA VAL A 53 7.66 -10.10 5.37
C VAL A 53 8.79 -9.59 6.25
N PRO A 54 9.72 -8.78 5.70
CA PRO A 54 10.90 -8.30 6.43
C PRO A 54 10.61 -7.12 7.36
N TYR A 55 9.40 -6.57 7.34
CA TYR A 55 9.00 -5.45 8.18
C TYR A 55 8.10 -5.90 9.32
N THR A 56 7.92 -5.01 10.30
CA THR A 56 7.13 -5.31 11.50
C THR A 56 5.64 -5.10 11.24
N VAL A 57 4.86 -6.14 11.50
CA VAL A 57 3.39 -6.08 11.42
C VAL A 57 2.84 -6.14 12.84
N GLU A 58 2.02 -5.16 13.18
CA GLU A 58 1.41 -5.01 14.51
C GLU A 58 -0.10 -5.29 14.45
N SER A 59 -0.67 -5.65 15.61
CA SER A 59 -2.11 -5.82 15.76
C SER A 59 -2.64 -4.77 16.73
N VAL A 60 -3.58 -3.94 16.26
CA VAL A 60 -4.25 -2.94 17.08
C VAL A 60 -5.75 -3.15 16.93
N ALA A 61 -6.41 -3.64 17.99
CA ALA A 61 -7.84 -3.96 17.97
C ALA A 61 -8.21 -4.90 16.81
N SER A 62 -7.42 -5.95 16.60
CA SER A 62 -7.53 -6.94 15.52
C SER A 62 -7.26 -6.37 14.12
N LYS A 63 -6.90 -5.10 14.01
CA LYS A 63 -6.52 -4.46 12.74
C LYS A 63 -5.01 -4.55 12.55
N ILE A 64 -4.62 -4.77 11.30
CA ILE A 64 -3.22 -4.87 10.92
C ILE A 64 -2.64 -3.47 10.76
N LYS A 65 -1.47 -3.24 11.36
CA LYS A 65 -0.68 -2.03 11.18
C LYS A 65 0.75 -2.41 10.81
N ILE A 66 1.36 -1.62 9.95
CA ILE A 66 2.73 -1.81 9.48
C ILE A 66 3.58 -0.70 10.06
N ARG A 67 4.59 -1.08 10.85
CA ARG A 67 5.43 -0.14 11.58
C ARG A 67 6.61 0.33 10.74
N SER A 68 6.82 1.64 10.68
CA SER A 68 8.05 2.25 10.18
C SER A 68 8.85 2.81 11.35
N SER A 69 10.05 2.28 11.60
CA SER A 69 10.90 2.76 12.68
C SER A 69 11.41 4.17 12.41
N TRP A 70 11.74 4.50 11.17
CA TRP A 70 12.24 5.84 10.83
C TRP A 70 11.18 6.92 10.84
N MET A 71 9.95 6.57 10.50
CA MET A 71 8.81 7.50 10.60
C MET A 71 8.24 7.56 12.02
N GLU A 72 8.63 6.60 12.87
CA GLU A 72 8.09 6.46 14.23
C GLU A 72 6.56 6.40 14.22
N LYS A 73 6.03 5.67 13.23
CA LYS A 73 4.60 5.64 12.95
C LYS A 73 4.21 4.28 12.38
N SER A 74 2.97 3.89 12.65
CA SER A 74 2.36 2.70 12.06
C SER A 74 1.34 3.11 11.01
N PHE A 75 1.34 2.38 9.88
CA PHE A 75 0.46 2.64 8.75
C PHE A 75 -0.51 1.48 8.57
N SER A 76 -1.74 1.77 8.15
CA SER A 76 -2.64 0.73 7.69
C SER A 76 -2.24 0.24 6.29
N PRO A 77 -2.61 -0.99 5.90
CA PRO A 77 -2.40 -1.44 4.53
C PRO A 77 -3.07 -0.52 3.49
N GLU A 78 -4.22 0.06 3.83
CA GLU A 78 -4.93 1.02 2.99
C GLU A 78 -4.09 2.28 2.74
N GLU A 79 -3.44 2.80 3.78
CA GLU A 79 -2.57 3.98 3.65
C GLU A 79 -1.36 3.71 2.75
N ILE A 80 -0.73 2.54 2.89
CA ILE A 80 0.40 2.14 2.03
C ILE A 80 -0.07 1.98 0.58
N SER A 81 -1.20 1.31 0.38
CA SER A 81 -1.77 1.14 -0.95
C SER A 81 -2.18 2.47 -1.58
N ALA A 82 -2.68 3.40 -0.77
CA ALA A 82 -3.02 4.75 -1.23
C ALA A 82 -1.79 5.49 -1.78
N SER A 83 -0.63 5.30 -1.18
CA SER A 83 0.62 5.90 -1.67
C SER A 83 0.97 5.40 -3.07
N VAL A 84 0.76 4.12 -3.34
CA VAL A 84 0.97 3.53 -4.67
C VAL A 84 -0.05 4.09 -5.67
N LEU A 85 -1.32 4.15 -5.30
CA LEU A 85 -2.38 4.70 -6.15
C LEU A 85 -2.13 6.18 -6.45
N ARG A 86 -1.67 6.95 -5.47
CA ARG A 86 -1.32 8.36 -5.67
C ARG A 86 -0.18 8.53 -6.69
N LYS A 87 0.84 7.70 -6.58
CA LYS A 87 1.97 7.69 -7.53
C LYS A 87 1.48 7.41 -8.95
N LEU A 88 0.64 6.40 -9.11
CA LEU A 88 0.08 6.04 -10.41
C LEU A 88 -0.77 7.17 -10.99
N ALA A 89 -1.60 7.80 -10.17
CA ALA A 89 -2.44 8.92 -10.60
C ALA A 89 -1.61 10.14 -11.00
N ASP A 90 -0.55 10.43 -10.25
CA ASP A 90 0.34 11.55 -10.56
C ASP A 90 1.11 11.30 -11.86
N ASP A 91 1.62 10.09 -12.06
CA ASP A 91 2.31 9.72 -13.30
C ASP A 91 1.37 9.78 -14.50
N ALA A 92 0.14 9.29 -14.35
CA ALA A 92 -0.87 9.37 -15.41
C ALA A 92 -1.24 10.83 -15.72
N SER A 93 -1.36 11.67 -14.69
CA SER A 93 -1.66 13.09 -14.86
C SER A 93 -0.57 13.80 -15.66
N THR A 94 0.69 13.49 -15.35
CA THR A 94 1.84 14.04 -16.07
C THR A 94 1.84 13.59 -17.53
N TYR A 95 1.58 12.30 -17.76
CA TYR A 95 1.55 11.73 -19.13
C TYR A 95 0.43 12.33 -19.98
N LEU A 96 -0.76 12.50 -19.40
CA LEU A 96 -1.94 13.00 -20.12
C LEU A 96 -1.98 14.54 -20.22
N GLY A 97 -1.20 15.23 -19.39
CA GLY A 97 -1.26 16.69 -19.30
C GLY A 97 -2.55 17.20 -18.66
N GLN A 98 -3.24 16.34 -17.89
CA GLN A 98 -4.49 16.66 -17.21
C GLN A 98 -4.51 15.99 -15.86
N THR A 99 -5.20 16.59 -14.87
CA THR A 99 -5.33 15.98 -13.54
C THR A 99 -6.25 14.76 -13.58
N VAL A 100 -5.74 13.62 -13.19
CA VAL A 100 -6.51 12.39 -13.06
C VAL A 100 -7.16 12.37 -11.68
N THR A 101 -8.49 12.28 -11.65
CA THR A 101 -9.29 12.30 -10.41
C THR A 101 -10.13 11.06 -10.21
N GLN A 102 -10.28 10.22 -11.23
CA GLN A 102 -11.12 9.04 -11.21
C GLN A 102 -10.32 7.81 -11.64
N ALA A 103 -10.71 6.64 -11.13
CA ALA A 103 -10.05 5.39 -11.47
C ALA A 103 -11.01 4.21 -11.43
N VAL A 104 -10.73 3.22 -12.25
CA VAL A 104 -11.26 1.87 -12.12
C VAL A 104 -10.11 1.01 -11.59
N VAL A 105 -10.34 0.30 -10.50
CA VAL A 105 -9.29 -0.49 -9.84
C VAL A 105 -9.61 -1.98 -9.98
N THR A 106 -8.62 -2.75 -10.40
CA THR A 106 -8.77 -4.20 -10.49
C THR A 106 -8.26 -4.87 -9.23
N VAL A 107 -8.93 -5.95 -8.85
CA VAL A 107 -8.57 -6.78 -7.69
C VAL A 107 -8.61 -8.24 -8.10
N PRO A 108 -7.91 -9.13 -7.36
CA PRO A 108 -8.04 -10.56 -7.63
C PRO A 108 -9.48 -11.05 -7.45
N ALA A 109 -9.86 -12.06 -8.24
CA ALA A 109 -11.20 -12.64 -8.15
C ALA A 109 -11.49 -13.22 -6.75
N TYR A 110 -10.45 -13.67 -6.02
CA TYR A 110 -10.60 -14.24 -4.67
C TYR A 110 -10.80 -13.19 -3.56
N PHE A 111 -10.72 -11.89 -3.86
CA PHE A 111 -10.96 -10.86 -2.85
C PHE A 111 -12.42 -10.92 -2.39
N ASN A 112 -12.62 -10.90 -1.06
CA ASN A 112 -13.95 -10.78 -0.45
C ASN A 112 -14.38 -9.32 -0.37
N ASP A 113 -15.57 -9.08 0.18
CA ASP A 113 -16.15 -7.74 0.27
C ASP A 113 -15.32 -6.80 1.14
N SER A 114 -14.75 -7.30 2.24
CA SER A 114 -13.87 -6.49 3.12
C SER A 114 -12.62 -6.02 2.38
N GLN A 115 -12.01 -6.89 1.60
CA GLN A 115 -10.82 -6.56 0.82
C GLN A 115 -11.14 -5.59 -0.31
N ARG A 116 -12.31 -5.73 -0.95
CA ARG A 116 -12.77 -4.80 -1.99
C ARG A 116 -13.09 -3.44 -1.41
N GLN A 117 -13.74 -3.39 -0.26
CA GLN A 117 -14.02 -2.13 0.43
C GLN A 117 -12.74 -1.42 0.86
N ALA A 118 -11.78 -2.16 1.41
CA ALA A 118 -10.49 -1.60 1.82
C ALA A 118 -9.70 -1.04 0.61
N THR A 119 -9.79 -1.70 -0.55
CA THR A 119 -9.18 -1.21 -1.79
C THR A 119 -9.85 0.10 -2.24
N LYS A 120 -11.15 0.19 -2.12
CA LYS A 120 -11.90 1.41 -2.42
C LYS A 120 -11.51 2.54 -1.45
N ASP A 121 -11.36 2.22 -0.17
CA ASP A 121 -10.93 3.18 0.85
C ASP A 121 -9.50 3.69 0.55
N ALA A 122 -8.61 2.83 0.09
CA ALA A 122 -7.26 3.23 -0.32
C ALA A 122 -7.31 4.25 -1.47
N GLY A 123 -8.17 4.04 -2.45
CA GLY A 123 -8.40 4.99 -3.54
C GLY A 123 -8.86 6.35 -3.01
N LYS A 124 -9.78 6.35 -2.07
CA LYS A 124 -10.29 7.57 -1.44
C LYS A 124 -9.21 8.30 -0.66
N ILE A 125 -8.39 7.58 0.10
CA ILE A 125 -7.24 8.16 0.82
C ILE A 125 -6.27 8.81 -0.18
N ALA A 126 -6.08 8.20 -1.34
CA ALA A 126 -5.24 8.75 -2.42
C ALA A 126 -5.86 9.97 -3.12
N GLY A 127 -7.07 10.36 -2.76
CA GLY A 127 -7.76 11.48 -3.39
C GLY A 127 -8.43 11.14 -4.71
N LEU A 128 -8.70 9.86 -4.96
CA LEU A 128 -9.35 9.40 -6.20
C LEU A 128 -10.80 9.00 -5.94
N GLU A 129 -11.65 9.28 -6.92
CA GLU A 129 -12.98 8.71 -7.00
C GLU A 129 -12.86 7.35 -7.69
N VAL A 130 -13.10 6.27 -6.94
CA VAL A 130 -13.08 4.91 -7.49
C VAL A 130 -14.45 4.61 -8.05
N LEU A 131 -14.55 4.57 -9.38
CA LEU A 131 -15.81 4.37 -10.07
C LEU A 131 -16.29 2.93 -9.95
N ARG A 132 -15.37 1.98 -10.04
CA ARG A 132 -15.69 0.54 -9.97
C ARG A 132 -14.48 -0.24 -9.45
N ILE A 133 -14.77 -1.33 -8.74
CA ILE A 133 -13.79 -2.36 -8.39
C ILE A 133 -14.17 -3.59 -9.23
N ILE A 134 -13.26 -4.06 -10.05
CA ILE A 134 -13.50 -5.18 -10.96
C ILE A 134 -12.39 -6.24 -10.84
N ASN A 135 -12.69 -7.44 -11.33
CA ASN A 135 -11.70 -8.52 -11.40
C ASN A 135 -10.84 -8.41 -12.66
#